data_8fb278de7d62371b971b51242a4e08bc
#
_entry.id   8fb278de7d62371b971b51242a4e08bc
#
_cell.length_a   1.000
_cell.length_b   1.000
_cell.length_c   1.000
_cell.angle_alpha   90.00
_cell.angle_beta   90.00
_cell.angle_gamma   90.00
#
_symmetry.space_group_name_H-M   'P 1'
#
loop_
_entity.id
_entity.type
_entity.pdbx_description
1 polymer ?
#
loop_
_entity_poly.entity_id
_entity_poly.type
_entity_poly.pdbx_seq_one_letter_code
_entity_poly.pdbx_strand_id
1 'polypeptide(L)'
;MLAAFKRDTDAARPPGPAESGSHPGPGDDARAEPTRVVRQPRGRHSSGPARFSAESRRRTWVSRAVLLAILCVQAALTLRMHNTAFEDEALYLYSGHLEIAYWLHGAALQGNYASYFSGAPVLYPVLGAAADSIGGLGAARAVSLLAMLTTTALLYSLTRRLFNERVGLCAAVIFSVTESALFLGHLATYDAPALCLLAIAAWIVVRAAAFRWPCYLLAAPPIALAVATKYASALFVPTIVVLSALAAWPYRGRKALIPPAALAAAITGLLAGALHLAGPTYLTGIRYTTTARFQGTTPAMVLIRDSLRWGALPFALALIGAVAYTVRPHTEPGEQIAPAGGRFRRLALGAVLTGTALLAPADQVHLHTLTSLWKHIGFGLFFAAPCAGVGLARIIGDHFRRAQIGIAIWGAALVIGMTQATDLFNAWPDSSAFVTHLSRYLEPHARYLVEVDEVPIYYLRGHHDAEPDQFTSTYFIGYTDSQGQYLTGTAGYVAAIKAGYFRVVAYDGQVTPSLDDVIARTLRADPDYRLATSIPVNGNSVTYYVWVRASRGSARP
;
A
#
# COMPACT_ATOMS: atom_id res chain seq x y z
N MET A 1 -9.08 -12.61 39.31
CA MET A 1 -8.54 -13.85 39.87
C MET A 1 -7.04 -13.76 39.60
N LEU A 2 -6.29 -13.10 40.36
CA LEU A 2 -5.71 -13.07 41.69
C LEU A 2 -5.17 -14.39 42.20
N ALA A 3 -3.90 -14.32 42.60
CA ALA A 3 -3.12 -15.13 43.53
C ALA A 3 -2.44 -16.36 42.89
N ALA A 4 -1.23 -16.58 43.08
CA ALA A 4 -0.19 -16.41 44.04
C ALA A 4 0.70 -17.67 43.95
N PHE A 5 1.96 -17.56 43.98
CA PHE A 5 2.76 -18.33 44.95
C PHE A 5 4.17 -17.71 45.11
N LYS A 6 4.48 -17.54 46.36
CA LYS A 6 5.62 -16.85 46.96
C LYS A 6 6.44 -17.89 47.72
N ARG A 7 7.76 -17.61 47.86
CA ARG A 7 8.72 -18.13 48.88
C ARG A 7 9.34 -19.52 48.61
N ASP A 8 10.59 -19.75 48.99
CA ASP A 8 11.48 -19.36 50.10
C ASP A 8 12.95 -19.54 49.67
N THR A 9 13.83 -18.58 49.97
CA THR A 9 14.87 -18.46 51.03
C THR A 9 15.62 -19.75 51.41
N ASP A 10 16.97 -19.79 51.37
CA ASP A 10 17.92 -19.45 52.35
C ASP A 10 19.37 -19.93 51.98
N ALA A 11 20.30 -19.08 52.07
CA ALA A 11 21.49 -18.99 52.94
C ALA A 11 22.64 -20.00 52.73
N ALA A 12 23.82 -19.48 52.44
CA ALA A 12 24.99 -19.53 53.31
C ALA A 12 26.25 -18.93 52.65
N ARG A 13 26.88 -17.99 53.34
CA ARG A 13 28.24 -17.44 53.23
C ARG A 13 29.00 -17.88 54.48
N PRO A 14 30.30 -17.60 54.68
CA PRO A 14 31.57 -17.74 53.96
C PRO A 14 32.56 -18.64 54.76
N PRO A 15 33.92 -18.69 54.70
CA PRO A 15 34.84 -17.59 54.92
C PRO A 15 36.18 -17.61 54.11
N GLY A 16 36.90 -16.46 54.05
CA GLY A 16 38.33 -16.39 53.84
C GLY A 16 39.06 -16.47 55.22
N PRO A 17 40.30 -16.01 55.44
CA PRO A 17 41.43 -15.53 54.61
C PRO A 17 42.78 -16.12 55.01
N ALA A 18 43.93 -15.70 54.44
CA ALA A 18 45.26 -15.53 55.07
C ALA A 18 46.30 -15.28 53.97
N GLU A 19 46.93 -14.12 53.93
CA GLU A 19 48.17 -13.62 54.55
C GLU A 19 49.37 -14.50 54.28
N SER A 20 50.38 -13.99 53.68
CA SER A 20 51.59 -13.24 54.12
C SER A 20 52.65 -13.53 53.07
N GLY A 21 53.57 -12.72 52.67
CA GLY A 21 54.38 -11.73 53.27
C GLY A 21 55.74 -11.72 52.62
N SER A 22 56.34 -10.55 52.62
CA SER A 22 57.75 -10.19 52.70
C SER A 22 58.50 -9.86 51.40
N HIS A 23 58.88 -8.60 51.37
CA HIS A 23 60.09 -7.96 50.79
C HIS A 23 61.38 -8.45 51.39
N PRO A 24 62.67 -8.17 50.90
CA PRO A 24 63.11 -6.90 50.32
C PRO A 24 64.09 -7.00 49.11
N GLY A 25 64.39 -5.85 48.48
CA GLY A 25 65.44 -5.61 47.47
C GLY A 25 66.89 -5.51 48.13
N PRO A 26 67.90 -4.76 47.63
CA PRO A 26 68.06 -4.08 46.32
C PRO A 26 69.44 -4.44 45.66
N GLY A 27 69.73 -3.91 44.46
CA GLY A 27 71.14 -3.90 43.97
C GLY A 27 71.27 -3.78 42.44
N ASP A 28 71.60 -2.63 42.06
CA ASP A 28 72.63 -2.09 41.18
C ASP A 28 72.93 -2.60 39.78
N ASP A 29 73.01 -1.59 38.96
CA ASP A 29 73.98 -1.28 37.88
C ASP A 29 73.80 -1.84 36.45
N ALA A 30 73.46 -0.85 35.66
CA ALA A 30 74.15 -0.43 34.43
C ALA A 30 74.44 -1.45 33.32
N ARG A 31 73.85 -1.21 32.21
CA ARG A 31 74.50 -0.87 30.93
C ARG A 31 73.48 -0.79 29.80
N ALA A 32 73.40 0.41 29.22
CA ALA A 32 72.68 0.64 27.97
C ALA A 32 73.33 -0.10 26.78
N GLU A 33 72.58 -0.94 26.08
CA GLU A 33 72.93 -1.38 24.74
C GLU A 33 71.94 -0.75 23.72
N PRO A 34 72.44 -0.33 22.54
CA PRO A 34 71.62 0.42 21.56
C PRO A 34 70.65 -0.50 20.88
N THR A 35 69.39 -0.12 20.92
CA THR A 35 68.26 -0.75 20.22
C THR A 35 68.54 -0.79 18.72
N ARG A 36 68.82 -1.98 18.21
CA ARG A 36 68.88 -2.29 16.77
C ARG A 36 67.49 -2.07 16.17
N VAL A 37 67.33 -0.98 15.42
CA VAL A 37 66.17 -0.74 14.55
C VAL A 37 66.15 -1.83 13.48
N VAL A 38 65.32 -2.84 13.67
CA VAL A 38 65.00 -3.82 12.64
C VAL A 38 64.18 -3.08 11.59
N ARG A 39 64.82 -2.67 10.49
CA ARG A 39 64.15 -2.24 9.28
C ARG A 39 63.34 -3.41 8.75
N GLN A 40 62.00 -3.36 8.93
CA GLN A 40 61.08 -4.23 8.22
C GLN A 40 61.31 -4.05 6.71
N PRO A 41 61.41 -5.14 5.94
CA PRO A 41 61.48 -5.05 4.50
C PRO A 41 60.14 -4.45 3.98
N ARG A 42 60.23 -3.31 3.35
CA ARG A 42 59.17 -2.75 2.54
C ARG A 42 58.83 -3.71 1.40
N GLY A 43 57.95 -4.67 1.70
CA GLY A 43 57.31 -5.48 0.66
C GLY A 43 56.48 -4.57 -0.23
N ARG A 44 56.95 -4.35 -1.43
CA ARG A 44 56.19 -3.82 -2.55
C ARG A 44 55.04 -4.79 -2.87
N HIS A 45 53.89 -4.61 -2.23
CA HIS A 45 52.61 -5.06 -2.80
C HIS A 45 51.85 -3.83 -3.24
N SER A 46 52.26 -3.30 -4.38
CA SER A 46 51.42 -2.43 -5.22
C SER A 46 50.42 -3.27 -5.98
N SER A 47 49.46 -3.90 -5.29
CA SER A 47 48.24 -4.33 -5.92
C SER A 47 47.37 -3.08 -6.08
N GLY A 48 47.37 -2.52 -7.28
CA GLY A 48 46.94 -1.17 -7.55
C GLY A 48 45.45 -0.93 -7.28
N PRO A 49 45.08 0.35 -7.03
CA PRO A 49 43.69 0.80 -6.83
C PRO A 49 42.74 0.50 -8.01
N ALA A 50 43.28 0.17 -9.18
CA ALA A 50 42.51 -0.14 -10.38
C ALA A 50 41.73 -1.46 -10.35
N ARG A 51 42.26 -2.53 -9.70
CA ARG A 51 41.54 -3.83 -9.64
C ARG A 51 40.36 -3.79 -8.64
N PHE A 52 40.52 -3.14 -7.49
CA PHE A 52 39.43 -2.94 -6.54
C PHE A 52 38.28 -2.09 -7.14
N SER A 53 38.60 -1.11 -7.97
CA SER A 53 37.58 -0.26 -8.62
C SER A 53 36.81 -1.00 -9.73
N ALA A 54 37.41 -1.94 -10.45
CA ALA A 54 36.77 -2.71 -11.51
C ALA A 54 35.80 -3.77 -10.95
N GLU A 55 36.22 -4.49 -9.89
CA GLU A 55 35.37 -5.50 -9.24
C GLU A 55 34.18 -4.86 -8.50
N SER A 56 34.36 -3.74 -7.84
CA SER A 56 33.28 -2.97 -7.23
C SER A 56 32.29 -2.46 -8.28
N ARG A 57 32.77 -1.96 -9.41
CA ARG A 57 31.91 -1.56 -10.54
C ARG A 57 31.15 -2.76 -11.13
N ARG A 58 31.78 -3.90 -11.34
CA ARG A 58 31.12 -5.11 -11.85
C ARG A 58 30.02 -5.60 -10.92
N ARG A 59 30.25 -5.65 -9.59
CA ARG A 59 29.21 -6.01 -8.61
C ARG A 59 28.02 -5.05 -8.67
N THR A 60 28.26 -3.75 -8.75
CA THR A 60 27.18 -2.75 -8.88
C THR A 60 26.37 -2.94 -10.17
N TRP A 61 27.01 -3.24 -11.31
CA TRP A 61 26.30 -3.50 -12.57
C TRP A 61 25.48 -4.77 -12.51
N VAL A 62 26.00 -5.85 -11.94
CA VAL A 62 25.25 -7.10 -11.74
C VAL A 62 24.01 -6.87 -10.88
N SER A 63 24.14 -6.18 -9.76
CA SER A 63 22.99 -5.88 -8.90
C SER A 63 21.93 -5.02 -9.58
N ARG A 64 22.34 -4.06 -10.42
CA ARG A 64 21.40 -3.25 -11.21
C ARG A 64 20.70 -4.09 -12.28
N ALA A 65 21.41 -5.00 -12.94
CA ALA A 65 20.82 -5.92 -13.92
C ALA A 65 19.80 -6.86 -13.26
N VAL A 66 20.11 -7.39 -12.07
CA VAL A 66 19.17 -8.22 -11.29
C VAL A 66 17.96 -7.40 -10.86
N LEU A 67 18.14 -6.17 -10.37
CA LEU A 67 17.01 -5.30 -10.05
C LEU A 67 16.14 -5.03 -11.28
N LEU A 68 16.75 -4.72 -12.41
CA LEU A 68 16.00 -4.51 -13.66
C LEU A 68 15.18 -5.76 -14.04
N ALA A 69 15.77 -6.96 -13.92
CA ALA A 69 15.05 -8.21 -14.16
C ALA A 69 13.85 -8.38 -13.20
N ILE A 70 14.02 -8.05 -11.91
CA ILE A 70 12.92 -8.06 -10.92
C ILE A 70 11.80 -7.11 -11.36
N LEU A 71 12.13 -5.88 -11.75
CA LEU A 71 11.15 -4.89 -12.21
C LEU A 71 10.46 -5.31 -13.51
N CYS A 72 11.18 -5.92 -14.44
CA CYS A 72 10.60 -6.47 -15.67
C CYS A 72 9.61 -7.61 -15.38
N VAL A 73 9.95 -8.52 -14.45
CA VAL A 73 9.05 -9.59 -14.01
C VAL A 73 7.81 -8.99 -13.36
N GLN A 74 7.95 -8.04 -12.44
CA GLN A 74 6.83 -7.34 -11.81
C GLN A 74 5.93 -6.68 -12.88
N ALA A 75 6.50 -5.95 -13.82
CA ALA A 75 5.75 -5.30 -14.90
C ALA A 75 5.01 -6.32 -15.77
N ALA A 76 5.68 -7.41 -16.18
CA ALA A 76 5.07 -8.45 -17.00
C ALA A 76 3.89 -9.15 -16.28
N LEU A 77 4.05 -9.45 -14.98
CA LEU A 77 2.99 -10.06 -14.18
C LEU A 77 1.81 -9.11 -13.97
N THR A 78 2.07 -7.82 -13.81
CA THR A 78 1.04 -6.79 -13.66
C THR A 78 0.28 -6.59 -14.98
N LEU A 79 0.99 -6.42 -16.11
CA LEU A 79 0.40 -6.13 -17.42
C LEU A 79 -0.38 -7.30 -18.04
N ARG A 80 -0.23 -8.53 -17.51
CA ARG A 80 -1.01 -9.69 -18.00
C ARG A 80 -2.48 -9.67 -17.55
N MET A 81 -2.81 -8.86 -16.54
CA MET A 81 -4.17 -8.75 -16.03
C MET A 81 -4.98 -7.79 -16.92
N HIS A 82 -6.21 -8.17 -17.29
CA HIS A 82 -7.08 -7.38 -18.13
C HIS A 82 -8.49 -7.40 -17.54
N ASN A 83 -9.11 -6.24 -17.41
CA ASN A 83 -10.52 -6.08 -17.07
C ASN A 83 -10.97 -4.65 -17.39
N THR A 84 -12.29 -4.42 -17.42
CA THR A 84 -12.89 -3.08 -17.44
C THR A 84 -12.57 -2.31 -16.17
N ALA A 85 -12.90 -1.02 -16.15
CA ALA A 85 -12.68 -0.18 -14.97
C ALA A 85 -13.44 -0.75 -13.76
N PHE A 86 -12.73 -0.83 -12.62
CA PHE A 86 -13.35 -1.07 -11.33
C PHE A 86 -14.10 0.19 -10.87
N GLU A 87 -15.03 0.03 -9.91
CA GLU A 87 -15.77 1.14 -9.30
C GLU A 87 -14.86 2.32 -8.93
N ASP A 88 -13.84 2.07 -8.11
CA ASP A 88 -12.86 3.09 -7.68
C ASP A 88 -12.14 3.77 -8.86
N GLU A 89 -11.76 3.00 -9.91
CA GLU A 89 -11.09 3.55 -11.09
C GLU A 89 -12.04 4.47 -11.85
N ALA A 90 -13.26 3.99 -12.13
CA ALA A 90 -14.28 4.73 -12.82
C ALA A 90 -14.61 6.05 -12.11
N LEU A 91 -14.87 5.98 -10.80
CA LEU A 91 -15.19 7.12 -9.96
C LEU A 91 -14.07 8.16 -9.94
N TYR A 92 -12.81 7.73 -9.71
CA TYR A 92 -11.68 8.68 -9.61
C TYR A 92 -11.33 9.29 -10.96
N LEU A 93 -11.34 8.51 -12.03
CA LEU A 93 -11.06 9.05 -13.36
C LEU A 93 -12.14 10.01 -13.80
N TYR A 94 -13.42 9.67 -13.58
CA TYR A 94 -14.52 10.57 -13.90
C TYR A 94 -14.44 11.88 -13.12
N SER A 95 -14.27 11.83 -11.80
CA SER A 95 -14.11 13.04 -10.99
C SER A 95 -12.92 13.89 -11.42
N GLY A 96 -11.82 13.26 -11.83
CA GLY A 96 -10.66 13.97 -12.36
C GLY A 96 -10.93 14.68 -13.68
N HIS A 97 -11.74 14.08 -14.58
CA HIS A 97 -12.18 14.76 -15.80
C HIS A 97 -13.02 16.00 -15.50
N LEU A 98 -13.89 15.94 -14.49
CA LEU A 98 -14.66 17.09 -14.04
C LEU A 98 -13.78 18.21 -13.47
N GLU A 99 -12.78 17.87 -12.67
CA GLU A 99 -11.81 18.84 -12.15
C GLU A 99 -11.01 19.52 -13.28
N ILE A 100 -10.57 18.76 -14.28
CA ILE A 100 -9.88 19.29 -15.46
C ILE A 100 -10.81 20.22 -16.24
N ALA A 101 -12.06 19.84 -16.47
CA ALA A 101 -13.05 20.66 -17.15
C ALA A 101 -13.35 21.96 -16.39
N TYR A 102 -13.44 21.89 -15.06
CA TYR A 102 -13.58 23.07 -14.21
C TYR A 102 -12.39 24.03 -14.36
N TRP A 103 -11.14 23.52 -14.30
CA TRP A 103 -9.96 24.36 -14.39
C TRP A 103 -9.72 24.97 -15.78
N LEU A 104 -10.03 24.22 -16.85
CA LEU A 104 -9.74 24.67 -18.22
C LEU A 104 -10.91 25.44 -18.86
N HIS A 105 -12.13 25.13 -18.48
CA HIS A 105 -13.33 25.63 -19.17
C HIS A 105 -14.35 26.30 -18.24
N GLY A 106 -14.09 26.32 -16.92
CA GLY A 106 -15.04 26.87 -15.93
C GLY A 106 -16.34 26.08 -15.81
N ALA A 107 -16.33 24.78 -16.21
CA ALA A 107 -17.49 23.91 -16.09
C ALA A 107 -17.87 23.74 -14.62
N ALA A 108 -19.16 23.70 -14.29
CA ALA A 108 -19.60 23.48 -12.91
C ALA A 108 -19.15 22.09 -12.41
N LEU A 109 -18.55 22.05 -11.21
CA LEU A 109 -18.23 20.78 -10.56
C LEU A 109 -19.52 20.08 -10.15
N GLN A 110 -19.79 18.96 -10.76
CA GLN A 110 -20.89 18.08 -10.39
C GLN A 110 -20.40 17.13 -9.27
N GLY A 111 -21.12 17.11 -8.17
CA GLY A 111 -20.78 16.26 -7.01
C GLY A 111 -19.80 16.89 -6.02
N ASN A 112 -19.90 16.46 -4.78
CA ASN A 112 -19.07 16.93 -3.67
C ASN A 112 -18.05 15.85 -3.27
N TYR A 113 -17.18 15.47 -4.22
CA TYR A 113 -16.21 14.38 -4.05
C TYR A 113 -15.29 14.55 -2.84
N ALA A 114 -14.91 15.79 -2.52
CA ALA A 114 -14.07 16.08 -1.36
C ALA A 114 -14.71 15.68 -0.01
N SER A 115 -16.04 15.54 0.05
CA SER A 115 -16.75 15.19 1.29
C SER A 115 -16.74 13.70 1.62
N TYR A 116 -16.43 12.81 0.66
CA TYR A 116 -16.48 11.36 0.87
C TYR A 116 -15.30 10.57 0.27
N PHE A 117 -14.48 11.17 -0.59
CA PHE A 117 -13.26 10.51 -1.06
C PHE A 117 -12.27 10.27 0.09
N SER A 118 -11.58 9.15 0.04
CA SER A 118 -10.49 8.83 0.98
C SER A 118 -9.13 9.40 0.58
N GLY A 119 -9.13 10.45 -0.24
CA GLY A 119 -8.01 11.26 -0.71
C GLY A 119 -8.51 12.53 -1.39
N ALA A 120 -7.63 13.50 -1.63
CA ALA A 120 -7.99 14.75 -2.28
C ALA A 120 -8.33 14.54 -3.77
N PRO A 121 -9.52 14.94 -4.24
CA PRO A 121 -9.94 14.76 -5.64
C PRO A 121 -9.06 15.52 -6.64
N VAL A 122 -8.43 16.60 -6.23
CA VAL A 122 -7.53 17.43 -7.06
C VAL A 122 -6.13 16.83 -7.29
N LEU A 123 -5.80 15.68 -6.67
CA LEU A 123 -4.47 15.06 -6.80
C LEU A 123 -4.48 13.89 -7.79
N TYR A 124 -4.58 12.67 -7.30
CA TYR A 124 -4.54 11.50 -8.19
C TYR A 124 -5.67 11.48 -9.23
N PRO A 125 -6.94 11.79 -8.90
CA PRO A 125 -8.00 11.82 -9.90
C PRO A 125 -7.65 12.68 -11.12
N VAL A 126 -7.11 13.87 -10.92
CA VAL A 126 -6.66 14.77 -12.01
C VAL A 126 -5.50 14.15 -12.79
N LEU A 127 -4.49 13.60 -12.11
CA LEU A 127 -3.35 12.92 -12.75
C LEU A 127 -3.82 11.70 -13.57
N GLY A 128 -4.69 10.89 -12.99
CA GLY A 128 -5.28 9.72 -13.63
C GLY A 128 -6.11 10.09 -14.85
N ALA A 129 -7.00 11.09 -14.73
CA ALA A 129 -7.84 11.59 -15.83
C ALA A 129 -7.02 12.22 -16.96
N ALA A 130 -5.93 12.93 -16.63
CA ALA A 130 -5.01 13.45 -17.65
C ALA A 130 -4.33 12.31 -18.44
N ALA A 131 -3.90 11.24 -17.76
CA ALA A 131 -3.36 10.06 -18.42
C ALA A 131 -4.44 9.33 -19.25
N ASP A 132 -5.66 9.18 -18.70
CA ASP A 132 -6.82 8.59 -19.38
C ASP A 132 -7.19 9.36 -20.65
N SER A 133 -7.08 10.69 -20.65
CA SER A 133 -7.31 11.53 -21.83
C SER A 133 -6.30 11.24 -22.97
N ILE A 134 -5.11 10.76 -22.65
CA ILE A 134 -4.05 10.47 -23.62
C ILE A 134 -4.17 9.05 -24.20
N GLY A 135 -4.44 8.07 -23.36
CA GLY A 135 -4.40 6.68 -23.76
C GLY A 135 -5.42 5.77 -23.06
N GLY A 136 -6.53 6.35 -22.58
CA GLY A 136 -7.61 5.62 -21.93
C GLY A 136 -7.19 5.01 -20.59
N LEU A 137 -7.99 4.10 -20.06
CA LEU A 137 -7.77 3.39 -18.81
C LEU A 137 -6.38 2.74 -18.72
N GLY A 138 -5.84 2.25 -19.85
CA GLY A 138 -4.52 1.66 -19.91
C GLY A 138 -3.41 2.64 -19.54
N ALA A 139 -3.49 3.89 -19.97
CA ALA A 139 -2.53 4.93 -19.62
C ALA A 139 -2.68 5.37 -18.14
N ALA A 140 -3.91 5.46 -17.62
CA ALA A 140 -4.15 5.72 -16.20
C ALA A 140 -3.57 4.60 -15.31
N ARG A 141 -3.72 3.33 -15.70
CA ARG A 141 -3.11 2.17 -15.03
C ARG A 141 -1.58 2.17 -15.12
N ALA A 142 -1.01 2.67 -16.24
CA ALA A 142 0.44 2.79 -16.39
C ALA A 142 1.05 3.76 -15.37
N VAL A 143 0.34 4.80 -14.93
CA VAL A 143 0.78 5.68 -13.82
C VAL A 143 0.97 4.87 -12.54
N SER A 144 0.03 4.01 -12.19
CA SER A 144 0.11 3.12 -11.02
C SER A 144 1.24 2.10 -11.16
N LEU A 145 1.42 1.52 -12.35
CA LEU A 145 2.54 0.61 -12.62
C LEU A 145 3.89 1.29 -12.38
N LEU A 146 4.09 2.48 -12.94
CA LEU A 146 5.34 3.24 -12.75
C LEU A 146 5.56 3.59 -11.28
N ALA A 147 4.51 3.96 -10.54
CA ALA A 147 4.59 4.21 -9.10
C ALA A 147 5.02 2.95 -8.33
N MET A 148 4.46 1.77 -8.64
CA MET A 148 4.83 0.51 -7.97
C MET A 148 6.22 0.01 -8.34
N LEU A 149 6.65 0.13 -9.59
CA LEU A 149 8.03 -0.18 -9.99
C LEU A 149 9.03 0.74 -9.28
N THR A 150 8.71 2.04 -9.18
CA THR A 150 9.50 3.01 -8.41
C THR A 150 9.56 2.63 -6.94
N THR A 151 8.44 2.23 -6.35
CA THR A 151 8.35 1.75 -4.96
C THR A 151 9.30 0.57 -4.72
N THR A 152 9.30 -0.42 -5.61
CA THR A 152 10.20 -1.59 -5.52
C THR A 152 11.68 -1.20 -5.68
N ALA A 153 11.99 -0.28 -6.58
CA ALA A 153 13.35 0.24 -6.76
C ALA A 153 13.84 1.03 -5.54
N LEU A 154 12.97 1.85 -4.94
CA LEU A 154 13.25 2.58 -3.70
C LEU A 154 13.40 1.64 -2.51
N LEU A 155 12.56 0.60 -2.42
CA LEU A 155 12.68 -0.46 -1.42
C LEU A 155 14.06 -1.12 -1.47
N TYR A 156 14.51 -1.54 -2.65
CA TYR A 156 15.86 -2.06 -2.83
C TYR A 156 16.91 -1.05 -2.34
N SER A 157 16.81 0.21 -2.76
CA SER A 157 17.80 1.25 -2.45
C SER A 157 17.88 1.58 -0.96
N LEU A 158 16.74 1.69 -0.26
CA LEU A 158 16.72 1.93 1.18
C LEU A 158 17.20 0.70 1.98
N THR A 159 16.77 -0.50 1.58
CA THR A 159 17.14 -1.75 2.25
C THR A 159 18.62 -2.04 2.12
N ARG A 160 19.18 -1.86 0.92
CA ARG A 160 20.61 -1.96 0.68
C ARG A 160 21.41 -1.05 1.65
N ARG A 161 20.91 0.14 1.92
CA ARG A 161 21.58 1.10 2.78
C ARG A 161 21.44 0.77 4.25
N LEU A 162 20.31 0.22 4.67
CA LEU A 162 20.07 -0.22 6.05
C LEU A 162 20.87 -1.48 6.41
N PHE A 163 21.04 -2.36 5.44
CA PHE A 163 21.65 -3.68 5.63
C PHE A 163 22.82 -3.89 4.65
N ASN A 164 22.58 -4.46 3.48
CA ASN A 164 23.56 -4.65 2.41
C ASN A 164 22.86 -4.88 1.05
N GLU A 165 23.66 -4.98 -0.01
CA GLU A 165 23.22 -5.17 -1.40
C GLU A 165 22.33 -6.40 -1.59
N ARG A 166 22.76 -7.54 -1.04
CA ARG A 166 22.07 -8.81 -1.15
C ARG A 166 20.69 -8.78 -0.48
N VAL A 167 20.64 -8.23 0.73
CA VAL A 167 19.37 -8.06 1.46
C VAL A 167 18.42 -7.14 0.69
N GLY A 168 18.95 -6.09 0.05
CA GLY A 168 18.17 -5.20 -0.80
C GLY A 168 17.51 -5.93 -1.97
N LEU A 169 18.25 -6.79 -2.67
CA LEU A 169 17.71 -7.61 -3.77
C LEU A 169 16.70 -8.64 -3.26
N CYS A 170 16.98 -9.30 -2.12
CA CYS A 170 16.03 -10.23 -1.50
C CYS A 170 14.71 -9.54 -1.09
N ALA A 171 14.76 -8.31 -0.58
CA ALA A 171 13.57 -7.54 -0.24
C ALA A 171 12.76 -7.19 -1.49
N ALA A 172 13.44 -6.69 -2.53
CA ALA A 172 12.78 -6.34 -3.79
C ALA A 172 12.13 -7.55 -4.46
N VAL A 173 12.81 -8.71 -4.50
CA VAL A 173 12.31 -9.93 -5.15
C VAL A 173 11.07 -10.51 -4.45
N ILE A 174 10.99 -10.40 -3.11
CA ILE A 174 9.80 -10.86 -2.37
C ILE A 174 8.66 -9.86 -2.54
N PHE A 175 8.91 -8.55 -2.37
CA PHE A 175 7.88 -7.52 -2.46
C PHE A 175 7.26 -7.43 -3.85
N SER A 176 8.07 -7.50 -4.91
CA SER A 176 7.63 -7.34 -6.31
C SER A 176 6.61 -8.37 -6.77
N VAL A 177 6.52 -9.52 -6.10
CA VAL A 177 5.61 -10.62 -6.44
C VAL A 177 4.46 -10.78 -5.44
N THR A 178 4.33 -9.89 -4.43
CA THR A 178 3.16 -9.91 -3.55
C THR A 178 1.90 -9.51 -4.33
N GLU A 179 0.77 -10.04 -3.92
CA GLU A 179 -0.54 -9.70 -4.49
C GLU A 179 -0.71 -8.18 -4.58
N SER A 180 -0.51 -7.46 -3.45
CA SER A 180 -0.70 -6.02 -3.37
C SER A 180 0.23 -5.24 -4.32
N ALA A 181 1.48 -5.70 -4.52
CA ALA A 181 2.39 -5.04 -5.45
C ALA A 181 1.95 -5.20 -6.91
N LEU A 182 1.41 -6.37 -7.26
CA LEU A 182 0.91 -6.68 -8.60
C LEU A 182 -0.42 -5.99 -8.88
N PHE A 183 -1.39 -6.14 -7.97
CA PHE A 183 -2.73 -5.61 -8.13
C PHE A 183 -2.74 -4.07 -8.13
N LEU A 184 -2.11 -3.43 -7.12
CA LEU A 184 -2.06 -1.95 -7.06
C LEU A 184 -1.29 -1.36 -8.25
N GLY A 185 -0.33 -2.09 -8.81
CA GLY A 185 0.37 -1.67 -10.03
C GLY A 185 -0.51 -1.69 -11.27
N HIS A 186 -1.67 -2.34 -11.24
CA HIS A 186 -2.60 -2.41 -12.37
C HIS A 186 -3.99 -1.82 -12.05
N LEU A 187 -4.10 -1.05 -10.98
CA LEU A 187 -5.34 -0.39 -10.60
C LEU A 187 -5.16 1.14 -10.67
N ALA A 188 -5.97 1.81 -11.49
CA ALA A 188 -5.91 3.26 -11.67
C ALA A 188 -6.55 3.99 -10.48
N THR A 189 -5.91 3.89 -9.31
CA THR A 189 -6.32 4.53 -8.06
C THR A 189 -5.14 5.22 -7.37
N TYR A 190 -5.43 6.01 -6.35
CA TYR A 190 -4.42 6.74 -5.60
C TYR A 190 -3.52 5.86 -4.71
N ASP A 191 -3.80 4.56 -4.58
CA ASP A 191 -3.06 3.66 -3.67
C ASP A 191 -1.59 3.52 -4.05
N ALA A 192 -1.30 3.20 -5.31
CA ALA A 192 0.07 3.04 -5.80
C ALA A 192 0.88 4.35 -5.74
N PRO A 193 0.38 5.51 -6.18
CA PRO A 193 1.04 6.80 -6.00
C PRO A 193 1.28 7.17 -4.53
N ALA A 194 0.31 6.94 -3.64
CA ALA A 194 0.47 7.22 -2.22
C ALA A 194 1.57 6.35 -1.58
N LEU A 195 1.61 5.05 -1.88
CA LEU A 195 2.67 4.15 -1.42
C LEU A 195 4.04 4.55 -1.98
N CYS A 196 4.10 4.99 -3.23
CA CYS A 196 5.34 5.49 -3.84
C CYS A 196 5.86 6.74 -3.11
N LEU A 197 4.99 7.67 -2.74
CA LEU A 197 5.35 8.86 -1.97
C LEU A 197 5.87 8.51 -0.57
N LEU A 198 5.26 7.53 0.12
CA LEU A 198 5.78 7.00 1.39
C LEU A 198 7.15 6.32 1.19
N ALA A 199 7.34 5.60 0.08
CA ALA A 199 8.62 4.98 -0.26
C ALA A 199 9.71 6.03 -0.52
N ILE A 200 9.40 7.11 -1.24
CA ILE A 200 10.29 8.26 -1.43
C ILE A 200 10.68 8.85 -0.08
N ALA A 201 9.72 9.09 0.81
CA ALA A 201 9.97 9.65 2.13
C ALA A 201 10.85 8.73 2.98
N ALA A 202 10.57 7.43 3.03
CA ALA A 202 11.38 6.44 3.74
C ALA A 202 12.81 6.38 3.16
N TRP A 203 12.95 6.45 1.86
CA TRP A 203 14.25 6.49 1.18
C TRP A 203 15.03 7.76 1.55
N ILE A 204 14.39 8.94 1.52
CA ILE A 204 15.00 10.22 1.94
C ILE A 204 15.50 10.12 3.37
N VAL A 205 14.67 9.64 4.30
CA VAL A 205 14.99 9.50 5.72
C VAL A 205 16.22 8.61 5.92
N VAL A 206 16.29 7.44 5.27
CA VAL A 206 17.44 6.53 5.36
C VAL A 206 18.68 7.16 4.71
N ARG A 207 18.50 7.88 3.62
CA ARG A 207 19.59 8.58 2.92
C ARG A 207 20.16 9.74 3.75
N ALA A 208 19.29 10.52 4.38
CA ALA A 208 19.62 11.68 5.20
C ALA A 208 20.48 11.33 6.43
N ALA A 209 20.49 10.07 6.86
CA ALA A 209 21.25 9.60 8.02
C ALA A 209 22.76 9.94 7.94
N ALA A 210 23.32 9.94 6.74
CA ALA A 210 24.73 10.27 6.50
C ALA A 210 25.01 11.77 6.29
N PHE A 211 23.96 12.60 6.23
CA PHE A 211 24.05 14.04 5.95
C PHE A 211 23.66 14.88 7.18
N ARG A 212 23.63 16.20 7.03
CA ARG A 212 23.20 17.12 8.10
C ARG A 212 21.72 16.88 8.44
N TRP A 213 21.33 17.12 9.71
CA TRP A 213 19.96 16.83 10.17
C TRP A 213 18.84 17.55 9.37
N PRO A 214 19.02 18.79 8.80
CA PRO A 214 17.95 19.41 8.03
C PRO A 214 17.54 18.60 6.78
N CYS A 215 18.40 17.72 6.25
CA CYS A 215 18.06 16.87 5.10
C CYS A 215 16.87 15.95 5.36
N TYR A 216 16.54 15.67 6.63
CA TYR A 216 15.35 14.88 6.98
C TYR A 216 14.05 15.63 6.66
N LEU A 217 14.06 16.98 6.68
CA LEU A 217 12.89 17.79 6.36
C LEU A 217 12.43 17.62 4.91
N LEU A 218 13.34 17.21 4.01
CA LEU A 218 12.99 16.87 2.62
C LEU A 218 12.00 15.70 2.51
N ALA A 219 11.83 14.92 3.58
CA ALA A 219 10.82 13.86 3.61
C ALA A 219 9.41 14.39 3.96
N ALA A 220 9.28 15.60 4.52
CA ALA A 220 7.97 16.12 4.93
C ALA A 220 7.02 16.38 3.75
N PRO A 221 7.42 17.00 2.62
CA PRO A 221 6.53 17.18 1.48
C PRO A 221 5.98 15.87 0.89
N PRO A 222 6.79 14.83 0.58
CA PRO A 222 6.23 13.58 0.07
C PRO A 222 5.36 12.86 1.09
N ILE A 223 5.60 12.98 2.41
CA ILE A 223 4.69 12.44 3.43
C ILE A 223 3.37 13.18 3.42
N ALA A 224 3.38 14.51 3.45
CA ALA A 224 2.17 15.30 3.43
C ALA A 224 1.35 15.04 2.15
N LEU A 225 2.03 14.94 1.01
CA LEU A 225 1.41 14.63 -0.27
C LEU A 225 0.84 13.19 -0.29
N ALA A 226 1.54 12.20 0.31
CA ALA A 226 1.01 10.84 0.44
C ALA A 226 -0.28 10.80 1.26
N VAL A 227 -0.32 11.53 2.39
CA VAL A 227 -1.52 11.64 3.24
C VAL A 227 -2.64 12.36 2.51
N ALA A 228 -2.36 13.45 1.79
CA ALA A 228 -3.36 14.16 0.99
C ALA A 228 -3.86 13.30 -0.19
N THR A 229 -2.99 12.53 -0.84
CA THR A 229 -3.36 11.62 -1.93
C THR A 229 -4.25 10.48 -1.43
N LYS A 230 -3.93 9.88 -0.27
CA LYS A 230 -4.73 8.85 0.39
C LYS A 230 -4.64 9.01 1.90
N TYR A 231 -5.74 9.39 2.56
CA TYR A 231 -5.75 9.71 4.00
C TYR A 231 -5.29 8.53 4.87
N ALA A 232 -5.57 7.29 4.47
CA ALA A 232 -5.10 6.09 5.14
C ALA A 232 -3.56 5.98 5.21
N SER A 233 -2.82 6.72 4.38
CA SER A 233 -1.35 6.80 4.46
C SER A 233 -0.86 7.36 5.79
N ALA A 234 -1.70 8.14 6.50
CA ALA A 234 -1.39 8.68 7.81
C ALA A 234 -1.05 7.59 8.83
N LEU A 235 -1.64 6.39 8.70
CA LEU A 235 -1.37 5.22 9.54
C LEU A 235 0.12 4.82 9.54
N PHE A 236 0.83 5.05 8.44
CA PHE A 236 2.22 4.65 8.23
C PHE A 236 3.24 5.77 8.52
N VAL A 237 2.78 7.00 8.74
CA VAL A 237 3.65 8.16 9.03
C VAL A 237 4.49 7.97 10.29
N PRO A 238 3.95 7.47 11.43
CA PRO A 238 4.74 7.22 12.62
C PRO A 238 5.93 6.30 12.38
N THR A 239 5.79 5.31 11.51
CA THR A 239 6.89 4.40 11.11
C THR A 239 8.05 5.18 10.48
N ILE A 240 7.78 6.10 9.55
CA ILE A 240 8.81 6.91 8.89
C ILE A 240 9.47 7.87 9.88
N VAL A 241 8.68 8.47 10.78
CA VAL A 241 9.19 9.35 11.84
C VAL A 241 10.14 8.59 12.76
N VAL A 242 9.74 7.41 13.25
CA VAL A 242 10.61 6.57 14.10
C VAL A 242 11.82 6.04 13.32
N LEU A 243 11.64 5.67 12.05
CA LEU A 243 12.75 5.24 11.18
C LEU A 243 13.81 6.35 11.05
N SER A 244 13.42 7.64 11.09
CA SER A 244 14.37 8.76 11.05
C SER A 244 15.31 8.76 12.25
N ALA A 245 14.81 8.46 13.46
CA ALA A 245 15.63 8.31 14.65
C ALA A 245 16.54 7.08 14.56
N LEU A 246 15.97 5.93 14.18
CA LEU A 246 16.71 4.66 14.12
C LEU A 246 17.80 4.66 13.03
N ALA A 247 17.58 5.35 11.91
CA ALA A 247 18.59 5.54 10.88
C ALA A 247 19.68 6.52 11.32
N ALA A 248 19.34 7.59 12.06
CA ALA A 248 20.27 8.59 12.55
C ALA A 248 21.15 8.09 13.72
N TRP A 249 20.62 7.16 14.52
CA TRP A 249 21.22 6.75 15.79
C TRP A 249 22.70 6.36 15.72
N PRO A 250 23.16 5.53 14.75
CA PRO A 250 24.55 5.12 14.65
C PRO A 250 25.53 6.27 14.38
N TYR A 251 25.02 7.37 13.82
CA TYR A 251 25.83 8.54 13.43
C TYR A 251 25.79 9.67 14.46
N ARG A 252 24.71 9.75 15.27
CA ARG A 252 24.38 10.94 16.08
C ARG A 252 24.15 10.64 17.56
N GLY A 253 24.06 9.36 17.97
CA GLY A 253 23.71 8.99 19.33
C GLY A 253 22.41 9.66 19.79
N ARG A 254 22.38 10.27 20.99
CA ARG A 254 21.18 10.95 21.55
C ARG A 254 20.64 12.10 20.67
N LYS A 255 21.49 12.77 19.87
CA LYS A 255 21.04 13.81 18.93
C LYS A 255 20.20 13.26 17.76
N ALA A 256 20.09 11.93 17.63
CA ALA A 256 19.22 11.27 16.68
C ALA A 256 17.72 11.49 16.97
N LEU A 257 17.35 12.03 18.14
CA LEU A 257 15.96 12.41 18.46
C LEU A 257 15.53 13.76 17.88
N ILE A 258 16.47 14.58 17.37
CA ILE A 258 16.15 15.86 16.74
C ILE A 258 15.42 15.68 15.39
N PRO A 259 15.90 14.81 14.45
CA PRO A 259 15.24 14.60 13.17
C PRO A 259 13.76 14.21 13.26
N PRO A 260 13.33 13.23 14.08
CA PRO A 260 11.92 12.87 14.16
C PRO A 260 11.04 13.99 14.68
N ALA A 261 11.50 14.78 15.67
CA ALA A 261 10.73 15.89 16.20
C ALA A 261 10.55 17.00 15.15
N ALA A 262 11.63 17.37 14.46
CA ALA A 262 11.59 18.38 13.41
C ALA A 262 10.76 17.90 12.20
N LEU A 263 10.88 16.62 11.82
CA LEU A 263 10.09 16.03 10.73
C LEU A 263 8.61 16.00 11.07
N ALA A 264 8.24 15.55 12.28
CA ALA A 264 6.85 15.54 12.75
C ALA A 264 6.25 16.95 12.74
N ALA A 265 6.97 17.96 13.26
CA ALA A 265 6.52 19.33 13.24
C ALA A 265 6.32 19.87 11.80
N ALA A 266 7.24 19.57 10.88
CA ALA A 266 7.13 19.97 9.47
C ALA A 266 5.93 19.29 8.78
N ILE A 267 5.70 17.99 9.00
CA ILE A 267 4.54 17.27 8.46
C ILE A 267 3.24 17.88 9.00
N THR A 268 3.15 18.09 10.32
CA THR A 268 1.97 18.70 10.95
C THR A 268 1.69 20.08 10.39
N GLY A 269 2.73 20.93 10.24
CA GLY A 269 2.60 22.26 9.65
C GLY A 269 2.10 22.22 8.21
N LEU A 270 2.64 21.33 7.37
CA LEU A 270 2.20 21.16 5.98
C LEU A 270 0.75 20.67 5.87
N LEU A 271 0.38 19.67 6.67
CA LEU A 271 -0.99 19.13 6.66
C LEU A 271 -2.01 20.14 7.22
N ALA A 272 -1.67 20.85 8.30
CA ALA A 272 -2.52 21.91 8.85
C ALA A 272 -2.71 23.05 7.85
N GLY A 273 -1.63 23.49 7.19
CA GLY A 273 -1.68 24.49 6.13
C GLY A 273 -2.53 24.05 4.93
N ALA A 274 -2.33 22.81 4.47
CA ALA A 274 -3.11 22.25 3.37
C ALA A 274 -4.61 22.18 3.73
N LEU A 275 -4.93 21.73 4.94
CA LEU A 275 -6.31 21.63 5.40
C LEU A 275 -6.98 23.00 5.57
N HIS A 276 -6.21 24.00 6.05
CA HIS A 276 -6.69 25.39 6.15
C HIS A 276 -7.07 25.95 4.78
N LEU A 277 -6.25 25.67 3.77
CA LEU A 277 -6.50 26.11 2.40
C LEU A 277 -7.65 25.33 1.71
N ALA A 278 -7.75 24.03 1.98
CA ALA A 278 -8.74 23.17 1.36
C ALA A 278 -10.18 23.35 1.90
N GLY A 279 -10.31 23.83 3.13
CA GLY A 279 -11.60 24.16 3.75
C GLY A 279 -12.35 22.99 4.41
N PRO A 280 -13.57 23.26 4.94
CA PRO A 280 -14.29 22.33 5.82
C PRO A 280 -14.79 21.06 5.10
N THR A 281 -15.04 21.12 3.79
CA THR A 281 -15.50 19.97 3.00
C THR A 281 -14.49 18.83 3.02
N TYR A 282 -13.21 19.15 2.87
CA TYR A 282 -12.15 18.16 2.97
C TYR A 282 -12.05 17.54 4.38
N LEU A 283 -12.27 18.35 5.42
CA LEU A 283 -12.30 17.84 6.80
C LEU A 283 -13.45 16.82 7.00
N THR A 284 -14.59 17.06 6.36
CA THR A 284 -15.72 16.10 6.36
C THR A 284 -15.30 14.79 5.71
N GLY A 285 -14.71 14.82 4.53
CA GLY A 285 -14.20 13.62 3.84
C GLY A 285 -13.14 12.87 4.65
N ILE A 286 -12.19 13.59 5.25
CA ILE A 286 -11.18 12.99 6.13
C ILE A 286 -11.85 12.27 7.30
N ARG A 287 -12.79 12.92 7.99
CA ARG A 287 -13.52 12.32 9.13
C ARG A 287 -14.32 11.10 8.70
N TYR A 288 -15.08 11.21 7.62
CA TYR A 288 -15.93 10.14 7.10
C TYR A 288 -15.14 8.88 6.73
N THR A 289 -13.94 9.06 6.17
CA THR A 289 -13.11 7.94 5.68
C THR A 289 -12.04 7.46 6.68
N THR A 290 -11.88 8.14 7.81
CA THR A 290 -10.90 7.79 8.86
C THR A 290 -11.55 7.65 10.24
N THR A 291 -11.68 8.74 11.01
CA THR A 291 -12.07 8.72 12.42
C THR A 291 -13.56 8.44 12.67
N ALA A 292 -14.43 8.78 11.73
CA ALA A 292 -15.88 8.50 11.78
C ALA A 292 -16.29 7.44 10.73
N ARG A 293 -15.34 6.61 10.32
CA ARG A 293 -15.62 5.54 9.36
C ARG A 293 -16.63 4.55 9.93
N PHE A 294 -17.57 4.12 9.08
CA PHE A 294 -18.60 3.16 9.45
C PHE A 294 -17.96 1.84 9.93
N GLN A 295 -18.43 1.34 11.05
CA GLN A 295 -18.05 0.04 11.56
C GLN A 295 -18.88 -1.04 10.87
N GLY A 296 -18.19 -2.04 10.30
CA GLY A 296 -18.83 -3.21 9.73
C GLY A 296 -19.22 -4.25 10.78
N THR A 297 -19.61 -5.41 10.32
CA THR A 297 -20.02 -6.55 11.16
C THR A 297 -19.14 -7.79 10.97
N THR A 298 -18.05 -7.68 10.19
CA THR A 298 -17.17 -8.80 9.90
C THR A 298 -16.47 -9.30 11.16
N PRO A 299 -16.55 -10.60 11.49
CA PRO A 299 -15.87 -11.13 12.67
C PRO A 299 -14.35 -10.95 12.60
N ALA A 300 -13.71 -10.61 13.71
CA ALA A 300 -12.27 -10.39 13.79
C ALA A 300 -11.44 -11.59 13.27
N MET A 301 -11.90 -12.83 13.52
CA MET A 301 -11.21 -14.03 13.05
C MET A 301 -11.17 -14.14 11.52
N VAL A 302 -12.22 -13.68 10.82
CA VAL A 302 -12.26 -13.62 9.36
C VAL A 302 -11.21 -12.61 8.86
N LEU A 303 -11.15 -11.44 9.46
CA LEU A 303 -10.18 -10.38 9.13
C LEU A 303 -8.73 -10.84 9.37
N ILE A 304 -8.47 -11.55 10.48
CA ILE A 304 -7.15 -12.11 10.77
C ILE A 304 -6.78 -13.18 9.74
N ARG A 305 -7.71 -14.10 9.43
CA ARG A 305 -7.48 -15.14 8.42
C ARG A 305 -7.18 -14.55 7.05
N ASP A 306 -7.94 -13.54 6.64
CA ASP A 306 -7.74 -12.91 5.34
C ASP A 306 -6.45 -12.08 5.32
N SER A 307 -6.10 -11.41 6.42
CA SER A 307 -4.79 -10.76 6.56
C SER A 307 -3.62 -11.74 6.42
N LEU A 308 -3.74 -12.92 7.01
CA LEU A 308 -2.76 -13.99 6.85
C LEU A 308 -2.73 -14.53 5.42
N ARG A 309 -3.88 -14.69 4.78
CA ARG A 309 -3.96 -15.09 3.37
C ARG A 309 -3.14 -14.18 2.47
N TRP A 310 -3.25 -12.87 2.67
CA TRP A 310 -2.58 -11.87 1.82
C TRP A 310 -1.13 -11.57 2.20
N GLY A 311 -0.73 -11.76 3.46
CA GLY A 311 0.55 -11.28 3.97
C GLY A 311 1.43 -12.29 4.72
N ALA A 312 0.98 -13.53 4.98
CA ALA A 312 1.68 -14.44 5.91
C ALA A 312 3.12 -14.77 5.50
N LEU A 313 3.37 -15.06 4.23
CA LEU A 313 4.71 -15.47 3.78
C LEU A 313 5.75 -14.34 3.92
N PRO A 314 5.53 -13.12 3.36
CA PRO A 314 6.46 -12.00 3.55
C PRO A 314 6.57 -11.59 5.02
N PHE A 315 5.48 -11.66 5.80
CA PHE A 315 5.50 -11.36 7.24
C PHE A 315 6.31 -12.39 8.05
N ALA A 316 6.17 -13.68 7.77
CA ALA A 316 6.98 -14.72 8.41
C ALA A 316 8.48 -14.56 8.10
N LEU A 317 8.83 -14.25 6.86
CA LEU A 317 10.20 -13.92 6.48
C LEU A 317 10.71 -12.68 7.22
N ALA A 318 9.85 -11.65 7.40
CA ALA A 318 10.21 -10.45 8.14
C ALA A 318 10.47 -10.73 9.63
N LEU A 319 9.66 -11.57 10.27
CA LEU A 319 9.87 -12.02 11.64
C LEU A 319 11.22 -12.75 11.80
N ILE A 320 11.48 -13.72 10.92
CA ILE A 320 12.76 -14.45 10.90
C ILE A 320 13.92 -13.46 10.74
N GLY A 321 13.78 -12.52 9.82
CA GLY A 321 14.82 -11.51 9.57
C GLY A 321 15.03 -10.55 10.72
N ALA A 322 13.98 -10.07 11.37
CA ALA A 322 14.07 -9.18 12.53
C ALA A 322 14.79 -9.85 13.71
N VAL A 323 14.43 -11.12 14.01
CA VAL A 323 15.09 -11.93 15.04
C VAL A 323 16.56 -12.17 14.67
N ALA A 324 16.82 -12.65 13.44
CA ALA A 324 18.18 -12.93 12.98
C ALA A 324 19.09 -11.70 13.02
N TYR A 325 18.59 -10.53 12.62
CA TYR A 325 19.32 -9.27 12.66
C TYR A 325 19.62 -8.81 14.09
N THR A 326 18.70 -9.03 15.01
CA THR A 326 18.88 -8.69 16.42
C THR A 326 20.00 -9.51 17.06
N VAL A 327 20.05 -10.82 16.75
CA VAL A 327 21.03 -11.75 17.33
C VAL A 327 22.39 -11.60 16.67
N ARG A 328 22.44 -11.62 15.35
CA ARG A 328 23.70 -11.56 14.57
C ARG A 328 23.51 -10.59 13.40
N PRO A 329 24.02 -9.35 13.49
CA PRO A 329 24.01 -8.46 12.33
C PRO A 329 24.77 -9.12 11.18
N HIS A 330 24.25 -9.00 9.97
CA HIS A 330 24.97 -9.44 8.77
C HIS A 330 26.17 -8.54 8.58
N THR A 331 27.34 -9.09 8.79
CA THR A 331 28.61 -8.45 8.51
C THR A 331 29.39 -9.36 7.58
N GLU A 332 29.12 -9.31 6.29
CA GLU A 332 30.17 -9.67 5.33
C GLU A 332 31.17 -8.50 5.36
N PRO A 333 32.46 -8.76 5.59
CA PRO A 333 33.47 -7.71 5.60
C PRO A 333 33.46 -6.94 4.28
N GLY A 334 33.23 -5.63 4.33
CA GLY A 334 33.26 -4.74 3.16
C GLY A 334 31.91 -4.41 2.51
N GLU A 335 30.78 -4.99 2.92
CA GLU A 335 29.46 -4.73 2.31
C GLU A 335 28.54 -3.79 3.09
N GLN A 336 28.84 -3.46 4.34
CA GLN A 336 27.98 -2.56 5.13
C GLN A 336 28.14 -1.10 4.71
N ILE A 337 27.05 -0.49 4.29
CA ILE A 337 27.00 0.95 3.98
C ILE A 337 26.71 1.78 5.22
N ALA A 338 25.98 1.23 6.20
CA ALA A 338 25.65 1.91 7.45
C ALA A 338 26.01 1.04 8.67
N PRO A 339 26.49 1.62 9.80
CA PRO A 339 26.78 0.88 11.01
C PRO A 339 25.52 0.19 11.55
N ALA A 340 25.63 -1.09 11.95
CA ALA A 340 24.52 -1.87 12.49
C ALA A 340 23.98 -1.32 13.83
N GLY A 341 24.82 -0.66 14.60
CA GLY A 341 24.48 -0.15 15.94
C GLY A 341 24.36 -1.24 17.01
N GLY A 342 24.01 -0.85 18.23
CA GLY A 342 23.83 -1.76 19.35
C GLY A 342 22.61 -2.69 19.21
N ARG A 343 22.55 -3.75 20.04
CA ARG A 343 21.47 -4.75 20.02
C ARG A 343 20.07 -4.13 20.16
N PHE A 344 19.94 -3.14 21.06
CA PHE A 344 18.65 -2.45 21.26
C PHE A 344 18.16 -1.76 19.99
N ARG A 345 19.04 -1.03 19.27
CA ARG A 345 18.66 -0.40 17.99
C ARG A 345 18.24 -1.44 16.95
N ARG A 346 18.97 -2.56 16.86
CA ARG A 346 18.63 -3.63 15.91
C ARG A 346 17.27 -4.23 16.22
N LEU A 347 16.98 -4.48 17.50
CA LEU A 347 15.67 -4.94 17.95
C LEU A 347 14.58 -3.92 17.58
N ALA A 348 14.78 -2.64 17.92
CA ALA A 348 13.82 -1.58 17.64
C ALA A 348 13.58 -1.43 16.13
N LEU A 349 14.63 -1.46 15.29
CA LEU A 349 14.48 -1.39 13.85
C LEU A 349 13.69 -2.59 13.30
N GLY A 350 14.03 -3.80 13.73
CA GLY A 350 13.32 -5.01 13.35
C GLY A 350 11.85 -4.98 13.77
N ALA A 351 11.58 -4.58 15.02
CA ALA A 351 10.23 -4.50 15.58
C ALA A 351 9.38 -3.43 14.86
N VAL A 352 9.92 -2.24 14.61
CA VAL A 352 9.20 -1.16 13.91
C VAL A 352 8.89 -1.56 12.47
N LEU A 353 9.90 -2.02 11.71
CA LEU A 353 9.69 -2.38 10.32
C LEU A 353 8.72 -3.56 10.16
N THR A 354 8.90 -4.62 10.96
CA THR A 354 8.02 -5.81 10.87
C THR A 354 6.64 -5.52 11.46
N GLY A 355 6.57 -4.81 12.60
CA GLY A 355 5.32 -4.46 13.27
C GLY A 355 4.41 -3.55 12.43
N THR A 356 4.97 -2.75 11.53
CA THR A 356 4.19 -1.91 10.61
C THR A 356 3.26 -2.73 9.71
N ALA A 357 3.61 -3.98 9.39
CA ALA A 357 2.73 -4.88 8.64
C ALA A 357 1.41 -5.19 9.36
N LEU A 358 1.36 -5.02 10.67
CA LEU A 358 0.17 -5.29 11.49
C LEU A 358 -0.77 -4.09 11.59
N LEU A 359 -0.35 -2.88 11.17
CA LEU A 359 -1.15 -1.66 11.35
C LEU A 359 -2.48 -1.73 10.57
N ALA A 360 -2.44 -2.08 9.29
CA ALA A 360 -3.66 -2.20 8.48
C ALA A 360 -4.57 -3.35 8.97
N PRO A 361 -4.08 -4.58 9.22
CA PRO A 361 -4.89 -5.62 9.85
C PRO A 361 -5.53 -5.19 11.18
N ALA A 362 -4.77 -4.51 12.06
CA ALA A 362 -5.30 -4.06 13.35
C ALA A 362 -6.39 -2.99 13.19
N ASP A 363 -6.22 -2.05 12.27
CA ASP A 363 -7.22 -1.04 11.94
C ASP A 363 -8.52 -1.68 11.42
N GLN A 364 -8.40 -2.64 10.48
CA GLN A 364 -9.57 -3.32 9.92
C GLN A 364 -10.28 -4.23 10.94
N VAL A 365 -9.53 -4.88 11.85
CA VAL A 365 -10.11 -5.62 12.98
C VAL A 365 -10.87 -4.67 13.93
N HIS A 366 -10.33 -3.48 14.19
CA HIS A 366 -11.01 -2.45 14.99
C HIS A 366 -12.31 -1.96 14.31
N LEU A 367 -12.29 -1.80 12.99
CA LEU A 367 -13.44 -1.34 12.20
C LEU A 367 -14.41 -2.47 11.80
N HIS A 368 -14.10 -3.72 12.06
CA HIS A 368 -14.93 -4.87 11.66
C HIS A 368 -15.28 -4.90 10.16
N THR A 369 -14.36 -4.48 9.26
CA THR A 369 -14.62 -4.39 7.83
C THR A 369 -13.49 -4.98 6.97
N LEU A 370 -13.86 -5.66 5.88
CA LEU A 370 -12.93 -6.16 4.85
C LEU A 370 -12.58 -5.08 3.82
N THR A 371 -13.34 -3.98 3.80
CA THR A 371 -13.19 -2.94 2.78
C THR A 371 -11.76 -2.41 2.72
N SER A 372 -11.12 -2.58 1.59
CA SER A 372 -9.74 -2.14 1.32
C SER A 372 -8.64 -2.85 2.14
N LEU A 373 -8.93 -3.92 2.89
CA LEU A 373 -7.93 -4.66 3.66
C LEU A 373 -6.75 -5.11 2.77
N TRP A 374 -7.05 -5.76 1.65
CA TRP A 374 -6.06 -6.25 0.70
C TRP A 374 -5.20 -5.13 0.06
N LYS A 375 -5.76 -3.93 -0.18
CA LYS A 375 -5.00 -2.76 -0.62
C LYS A 375 -4.02 -2.28 0.46
N HIS A 376 -4.49 -2.16 1.70
CA HIS A 376 -3.71 -1.58 2.80
C HIS A 376 -2.63 -2.51 3.36
N ILE A 377 -2.78 -3.83 3.24
CA ILE A 377 -1.73 -4.81 3.61
C ILE A 377 -0.43 -4.52 2.84
N GLY A 378 -0.51 -4.16 1.56
CA GLY A 378 0.65 -3.82 0.74
C GLY A 378 1.50 -2.67 1.29
N PHE A 379 0.86 -1.67 1.92
CA PHE A 379 1.56 -0.57 2.57
C PHE A 379 2.41 -1.07 3.76
N GLY A 380 1.82 -1.91 4.60
CA GLY A 380 2.53 -2.51 5.73
C GLY A 380 3.66 -3.45 5.29
N LEU A 381 3.42 -4.26 4.25
CA LEU A 381 4.41 -5.18 3.69
C LEU A 381 5.61 -4.45 3.08
N PHE A 382 5.44 -3.26 2.52
CA PHE A 382 6.56 -2.43 2.06
C PHE A 382 7.55 -2.16 3.20
N PHE A 383 7.06 -1.78 4.38
CA PHE A 383 7.93 -1.53 5.55
C PHE A 383 8.50 -2.82 6.15
N ALA A 384 7.80 -3.95 6.08
CA ALA A 384 8.30 -5.23 6.56
C ALA A 384 9.31 -5.89 5.59
N ALA A 385 9.23 -5.57 4.30
CA ALA A 385 10.06 -6.19 3.26
C ALA A 385 11.57 -6.09 3.49
N PRO A 386 12.15 -5.01 4.06
CA PRO A 386 13.57 -4.99 4.42
C PRO A 386 13.96 -6.11 5.38
N CYS A 387 13.14 -6.40 6.39
CA CYS A 387 13.36 -7.52 7.31
C CYS A 387 13.09 -8.86 6.61
N ALA A 388 12.09 -8.96 5.72
CA ALA A 388 11.87 -10.16 4.93
C ALA A 388 13.08 -10.48 4.03
N GLY A 389 13.72 -9.46 3.46
CA GLY A 389 14.98 -9.59 2.74
C GLY A 389 16.12 -10.14 3.60
N VAL A 390 16.22 -9.70 4.86
CA VAL A 390 17.19 -10.27 5.83
C VAL A 390 16.85 -11.75 6.07
N GLY A 391 15.58 -12.08 6.31
CA GLY A 391 15.12 -13.45 6.54
C GLY A 391 15.46 -14.37 5.39
N LEU A 392 15.11 -13.97 4.16
CA LEU A 392 15.42 -14.74 2.96
C LEU A 392 16.94 -14.90 2.75
N ALA A 393 17.72 -13.82 2.90
CA ALA A 393 19.17 -13.88 2.78
C ALA A 393 19.81 -14.83 3.81
N ARG A 394 19.27 -14.89 5.03
CA ARG A 394 19.72 -15.82 6.08
C ARG A 394 19.37 -17.27 5.76
N ILE A 395 18.19 -17.54 5.26
CA ILE A 395 17.75 -18.88 4.84
C ILE A 395 18.65 -19.40 3.71
N ILE A 396 18.92 -18.56 2.71
CA ILE A 396 19.83 -18.89 1.60
C ILE A 396 21.25 -19.18 2.11
N GLY A 397 21.67 -18.53 3.19
CA GLY A 397 22.99 -18.71 3.81
C GLY A 397 24.13 -18.02 3.06
N ASP A 398 25.32 -17.95 3.66
CA ASP A 398 26.48 -17.31 3.08
C ASP A 398 26.91 -18.00 1.79
N HIS A 399 27.43 -17.24 0.81
CA HIS A 399 27.86 -17.74 -0.50
C HIS A 399 26.78 -18.56 -1.24
N PHE A 400 25.50 -18.26 -1.03
CA PHE A 400 24.37 -18.96 -1.68
C PHE A 400 24.34 -20.48 -1.43
N ARG A 401 24.81 -20.93 -0.26
CA ARG A 401 24.89 -22.37 0.09
C ARG A 401 23.58 -23.13 -0.08
N ARG A 402 22.43 -22.44 0.04
CA ARG A 402 21.09 -23.02 -0.06
C ARG A 402 20.24 -22.23 -1.07
N ALA A 403 20.80 -21.93 -2.23
CA ALA A 403 20.13 -21.15 -3.26
C ALA A 403 18.78 -21.79 -3.66
N GLN A 404 18.72 -23.13 -3.71
CA GLN A 404 17.50 -23.88 -4.04
C GLN A 404 16.34 -23.58 -3.09
N ILE A 405 16.61 -23.38 -1.79
CA ILE A 405 15.56 -23.00 -0.81
C ILE A 405 15.06 -21.58 -1.11
N GLY A 406 15.98 -20.67 -1.42
CA GLY A 406 15.61 -19.30 -1.82
C GLY A 406 14.74 -19.27 -3.08
N ILE A 407 15.09 -20.08 -4.09
CA ILE A 407 14.31 -20.23 -5.31
C ILE A 407 12.92 -20.82 -5.01
N ALA A 408 12.84 -21.85 -4.16
CA ALA A 408 11.57 -22.45 -3.78
C ALA A 408 10.67 -21.45 -3.03
N ILE A 409 11.20 -20.67 -2.09
CA ILE A 409 10.45 -19.64 -1.36
C ILE A 409 9.97 -18.55 -2.33
N TRP A 410 10.84 -18.08 -3.22
CA TRP A 410 10.43 -17.09 -4.21
C TRP A 410 9.39 -17.65 -5.19
N GLY A 411 9.55 -18.88 -5.66
CA GLY A 411 8.56 -19.55 -6.52
C GLY A 411 7.20 -19.67 -5.84
N ALA A 412 7.18 -20.04 -4.56
CA ALA A 412 5.95 -20.04 -3.77
C ALA A 412 5.32 -18.64 -3.64
N ALA A 413 6.13 -17.61 -3.31
CA ALA A 413 5.67 -16.22 -3.24
C ALA A 413 5.11 -15.74 -4.57
N LEU A 414 5.78 -16.07 -5.69
CA LEU A 414 5.36 -15.75 -7.04
C LEU A 414 4.01 -16.38 -7.38
N VAL A 415 3.86 -17.68 -7.16
CA VAL A 415 2.61 -18.40 -7.45
C VAL A 415 1.47 -17.85 -6.60
N ILE A 416 1.69 -17.70 -5.28
CA ILE A 416 0.67 -17.18 -4.36
C ILE A 416 0.24 -15.77 -4.78
N GLY A 417 1.18 -14.83 -4.93
CA GLY A 417 0.85 -13.43 -5.23
C GLY A 417 0.23 -13.27 -6.61
N MET A 418 0.74 -14.03 -7.60
CA MET A 418 0.19 -14.04 -8.95
C MET A 418 -1.26 -14.58 -8.99
N THR A 419 -1.54 -15.68 -8.29
CA THR A 419 -2.88 -16.26 -8.23
C THR A 419 -3.84 -15.31 -7.51
N GLN A 420 -3.45 -14.81 -6.35
CA GLN A 420 -4.27 -13.88 -5.57
C GLN A 420 -4.60 -12.60 -6.34
N ALA A 421 -3.61 -11.98 -7.00
CA ALA A 421 -3.85 -10.78 -7.80
C ALA A 421 -4.78 -11.05 -8.99
N THR A 422 -4.64 -12.21 -9.63
CA THR A 422 -5.51 -12.62 -10.74
C THR A 422 -6.93 -12.89 -10.26
N ASP A 423 -7.09 -13.58 -9.13
CA ASP A 423 -8.41 -13.88 -8.56
C ASP A 423 -9.18 -12.59 -8.23
N LEU A 424 -8.50 -11.61 -7.62
CA LEU A 424 -9.09 -10.30 -7.33
C LEU A 424 -9.47 -9.54 -8.62
N PHE A 425 -8.61 -9.59 -9.64
CA PHE A 425 -8.86 -8.91 -10.90
C PHE A 425 -10.02 -9.53 -11.68
N ASN A 426 -10.13 -10.86 -11.66
CA ASN A 426 -11.18 -11.61 -12.35
C ASN A 426 -12.50 -11.65 -11.55
N ALA A 427 -12.47 -11.33 -10.25
CA ALA A 427 -13.69 -11.21 -9.45
C ALA A 427 -14.55 -10.02 -9.87
N TRP A 428 -13.93 -8.96 -10.42
CA TRP A 428 -14.67 -7.82 -10.94
C TRP A 428 -15.37 -8.17 -12.26
N PRO A 429 -16.68 -7.89 -12.41
CA PRO A 429 -17.41 -8.22 -13.64
C PRO A 429 -16.95 -7.36 -14.82
N ASP A 430 -16.74 -8.00 -15.98
CA ASP A 430 -16.48 -7.29 -17.22
C ASP A 430 -17.74 -6.55 -17.66
N SER A 431 -17.71 -5.22 -17.60
CA SER A 431 -18.84 -4.37 -17.89
C SER A 431 -19.00 -4.00 -19.38
N SER A 432 -18.10 -4.44 -20.27
CA SER A 432 -18.08 -4.01 -21.68
C SER A 432 -19.41 -4.25 -22.40
N ALA A 433 -19.94 -5.48 -22.32
CA ALA A 433 -21.20 -5.86 -22.95
C ALA A 433 -22.39 -5.16 -22.30
N PHE A 434 -22.36 -5.00 -20.97
CA PHE A 434 -23.37 -4.29 -20.20
C PHE A 434 -23.47 -2.82 -20.63
N VAL A 435 -22.35 -2.09 -20.64
CA VAL A 435 -22.31 -0.67 -21.05
C VAL A 435 -22.78 -0.50 -22.50
N THR A 436 -22.34 -1.37 -23.42
CA THR A 436 -22.77 -1.37 -24.80
C THR A 436 -24.28 -1.61 -24.94
N HIS A 437 -24.85 -2.47 -24.09
CA HIS A 437 -26.29 -2.72 -24.11
C HIS A 437 -27.07 -1.56 -23.51
N LEU A 438 -26.63 -1.00 -22.40
CA LEU A 438 -27.23 0.14 -21.72
C LEU A 438 -27.28 1.38 -22.61
N SER A 439 -26.23 1.64 -23.40
CA SER A 439 -26.17 2.81 -24.30
C SER A 439 -27.32 2.88 -25.32
N ARG A 440 -27.98 1.76 -25.63
CA ARG A 440 -29.13 1.70 -26.55
C ARG A 440 -30.45 2.23 -25.96
N TYR A 441 -30.48 2.41 -24.64
CA TYR A 441 -31.66 2.87 -23.89
C TYR A 441 -31.48 4.25 -23.28
N LEU A 442 -30.40 4.94 -23.66
CA LEU A 442 -30.18 6.31 -23.20
C LEU A 442 -31.19 7.23 -23.87
N GLU A 443 -31.85 8.02 -23.06
CA GLU A 443 -32.85 9.00 -23.47
C GLU A 443 -32.65 10.29 -22.68
N PRO A 444 -32.85 11.48 -23.26
CA PRO A 444 -32.81 12.73 -22.52
C PRO A 444 -33.75 12.69 -21.30
N HIS A 445 -33.23 13.12 -20.13
CA HIS A 445 -34.00 13.18 -18.88
C HIS A 445 -34.49 11.84 -18.30
N ALA A 446 -34.16 10.70 -18.92
CA ALA A 446 -34.47 9.40 -18.35
C ALA A 446 -33.65 9.16 -17.07
N ARG A 447 -34.12 8.26 -16.19
CA ARG A 447 -33.42 7.86 -14.97
C ARG A 447 -33.03 6.39 -15.05
N TYR A 448 -31.86 6.09 -14.55
CA TYR A 448 -31.25 4.75 -14.59
C TYR A 448 -30.91 4.31 -13.19
N LEU A 449 -31.30 3.10 -12.81
CA LEU A 449 -30.81 2.45 -11.59
C LEU A 449 -29.77 1.39 -11.99
N VAL A 450 -28.54 1.54 -11.53
CA VAL A 450 -27.46 0.60 -11.80
C VAL A 450 -26.77 0.25 -10.48
N GLU A 451 -26.49 -1.02 -10.23
CA GLU A 451 -25.88 -1.44 -8.95
C GLU A 451 -24.60 -0.65 -8.62
N VAL A 452 -23.72 -0.47 -9.62
CA VAL A 452 -22.51 0.38 -9.57
C VAL A 452 -22.59 1.38 -10.71
N ASP A 453 -23.12 2.57 -10.44
CA ASP A 453 -23.38 3.59 -11.45
C ASP A 453 -22.13 4.33 -11.94
N GLU A 454 -21.04 4.31 -11.17
CA GLU A 454 -19.77 4.93 -11.54
C GLU A 454 -19.19 4.37 -12.83
N VAL A 455 -19.37 3.07 -13.07
CA VAL A 455 -18.82 2.38 -14.24
C VAL A 455 -19.47 2.87 -15.54
N PRO A 456 -20.81 2.84 -15.71
CA PRO A 456 -21.44 3.39 -16.91
C PRO A 456 -21.25 4.91 -17.04
N ILE A 457 -21.25 5.68 -15.95
CA ILE A 457 -20.95 7.12 -15.97
C ILE A 457 -19.57 7.37 -16.59
N TYR A 458 -18.54 6.63 -16.17
CA TYR A 458 -17.19 6.76 -16.72
C TYR A 458 -17.14 6.43 -18.22
N TYR A 459 -17.70 5.30 -18.64
CA TYR A 459 -17.61 4.85 -20.03
C TYR A 459 -18.49 5.66 -20.98
N LEU A 460 -19.60 6.20 -20.49
CA LEU A 460 -20.56 6.97 -21.28
C LEU A 460 -20.37 8.49 -21.18
N ARG A 461 -19.32 8.96 -20.52
CA ARG A 461 -19.05 10.39 -20.25
C ARG A 461 -19.01 11.30 -21.49
N GLY A 462 -18.85 10.76 -22.67
CA GLY A 462 -18.91 11.51 -23.93
C GLY A 462 -20.28 11.47 -24.63
N HIS A 463 -21.26 10.79 -24.03
CA HIS A 463 -22.60 10.65 -24.58
C HIS A 463 -23.52 11.72 -23.98
N HIS A 464 -24.09 12.60 -24.81
CA HIS A 464 -24.88 13.75 -24.34
C HIS A 464 -26.20 13.38 -23.65
N ASP A 465 -26.63 12.12 -23.75
CA ASP A 465 -27.82 11.59 -23.07
C ASP A 465 -27.47 10.73 -21.84
N ALA A 466 -26.27 10.88 -21.30
CA ALA A 466 -25.77 10.14 -20.12
C ALA A 466 -25.19 11.09 -19.08
N GLU A 467 -25.99 11.99 -18.57
CA GLU A 467 -25.58 12.88 -17.48
C GLU A 467 -25.54 12.11 -16.15
N PRO A 468 -24.56 12.37 -15.27
CA PRO A 468 -24.40 11.64 -14.01
C PRO A 468 -25.62 11.66 -13.10
N ASP A 469 -26.37 12.76 -13.09
CA ASP A 469 -27.58 12.92 -12.29
C ASP A 469 -28.75 12.04 -12.76
N GLN A 470 -28.66 11.46 -13.96
CA GLN A 470 -29.63 10.47 -14.46
C GLN A 470 -29.42 9.09 -13.85
N PHE A 471 -28.21 8.81 -13.28
CA PHE A 471 -27.86 7.53 -12.70
C PHE A 471 -28.08 7.53 -11.19
N THR A 472 -28.47 6.38 -10.68
CA THR A 472 -28.67 6.11 -9.26
C THR A 472 -28.05 4.74 -8.97
N SER A 473 -27.15 4.66 -8.00
CA SER A 473 -26.58 3.38 -7.53
C SER A 473 -27.50 2.70 -6.50
N THR A 474 -27.14 1.48 -6.12
CA THR A 474 -27.79 0.77 -5.01
C THR A 474 -27.25 1.17 -3.64
N TYR A 475 -26.26 2.05 -3.59
CA TYR A 475 -25.69 2.54 -2.31
C TYR A 475 -26.62 3.53 -1.61
N PHE A 476 -27.27 4.41 -2.37
CA PHE A 476 -28.13 5.43 -1.80
C PHE A 476 -29.23 5.86 -2.78
N ILE A 477 -30.44 6.00 -2.27
CA ILE A 477 -31.56 6.66 -2.95
C ILE A 477 -32.25 7.66 -2.03
N GLY A 478 -32.60 8.83 -2.57
CA GLY A 478 -33.56 9.76 -2.01
C GLY A 478 -34.71 9.92 -3.03
N TYR A 479 -35.88 9.36 -2.71
CA TYR A 479 -37.05 9.41 -3.59
C TYR A 479 -38.23 10.08 -2.89
N THR A 480 -38.83 11.09 -3.53
CA THR A 480 -40.04 11.71 -3.04
C THR A 480 -41.23 11.17 -3.86
N ASP A 481 -42.16 10.54 -3.19
CA ASP A 481 -43.33 9.96 -3.83
C ASP A 481 -44.38 11.02 -4.26
N SER A 482 -45.48 10.58 -4.90
CA SER A 482 -46.56 11.46 -5.35
C SER A 482 -47.35 12.12 -4.22
N GLN A 483 -47.17 11.67 -2.97
CA GLN A 483 -47.79 12.24 -1.77
C GLN A 483 -46.85 13.22 -1.05
N GLY A 484 -45.63 13.44 -1.57
CA GLY A 484 -44.60 14.30 -0.99
C GLY A 484 -43.81 13.64 0.12
N GLN A 485 -43.92 12.32 0.34
CA GLN A 485 -43.14 11.60 1.34
C GLN A 485 -41.73 11.30 0.79
N TYR A 486 -40.70 11.71 1.56
CA TYR A 486 -39.32 11.41 1.23
C TYR A 486 -38.94 10.02 1.77
N LEU A 487 -38.54 9.14 0.85
CA LEU A 487 -38.20 7.74 1.11
C LEU A 487 -36.74 7.46 0.80
N THR A 488 -36.10 6.65 1.63
CA THR A 488 -34.69 6.23 1.49
C THR A 488 -34.57 4.70 1.62
N GLY A 489 -33.39 4.17 1.32
CA GLY A 489 -33.09 2.75 1.45
C GLY A 489 -34.05 1.86 0.64
N THR A 490 -34.31 0.64 1.11
CA THR A 490 -35.12 -0.36 0.41
C THR A 490 -36.52 0.16 0.03
N ALA A 491 -37.16 0.92 0.94
CA ALA A 491 -38.49 1.48 0.68
C ALA A 491 -38.46 2.50 -0.49
N GLY A 492 -37.41 3.33 -0.56
CA GLY A 492 -37.23 4.28 -1.64
C GLY A 492 -37.07 3.61 -3.01
N TYR A 493 -36.25 2.55 -3.11
CA TYR A 493 -36.09 1.80 -4.36
C TYR A 493 -37.41 1.15 -4.80
N VAL A 494 -38.09 0.47 -3.89
CA VAL A 494 -39.37 -0.17 -4.19
C VAL A 494 -40.43 0.84 -4.66
N ALA A 495 -40.54 1.98 -3.99
CA ALA A 495 -41.48 3.04 -4.35
C ALA A 495 -41.15 3.66 -5.72
N ALA A 496 -39.86 3.94 -5.96
CA ALA A 496 -39.40 4.51 -7.24
C ALA A 496 -39.63 3.55 -8.41
N ILE A 497 -39.36 2.24 -8.25
CA ILE A 497 -39.64 1.23 -9.28
C ILE A 497 -41.14 1.17 -9.58
N LYS A 498 -42.01 1.03 -8.57
CA LYS A 498 -43.47 0.97 -8.73
C LYS A 498 -44.06 2.23 -9.36
N ALA A 499 -43.45 3.39 -9.12
CA ALA A 499 -43.84 4.64 -9.76
C ALA A 499 -43.32 4.75 -11.20
N GLY A 500 -42.52 3.80 -11.67
CA GLY A 500 -41.87 3.84 -12.99
C GLY A 500 -40.88 4.98 -13.13
N TYR A 501 -40.18 5.32 -12.04
CA TYR A 501 -39.20 6.40 -12.03
C TYR A 501 -38.00 6.10 -12.91
N PHE A 502 -37.57 4.83 -12.98
CA PHE A 502 -36.44 4.40 -13.76
C PHE A 502 -36.83 3.87 -15.12
N ARG A 503 -36.14 4.31 -16.18
CA ARG A 503 -36.24 3.77 -17.54
C ARG A 503 -35.58 2.41 -17.68
N VAL A 504 -34.40 2.25 -17.04
CA VAL A 504 -33.64 1.01 -17.00
C VAL A 504 -33.26 0.73 -15.55
N VAL A 505 -33.31 -0.55 -15.18
CA VAL A 505 -32.79 -1.06 -13.92
C VAL A 505 -31.80 -2.19 -14.22
N ALA A 506 -30.57 -2.08 -13.77
CA ALA A 506 -29.53 -3.08 -14.00
C ALA A 506 -28.79 -3.42 -12.69
N TYR A 507 -28.56 -4.70 -12.45
CA TYR A 507 -27.83 -5.21 -11.29
C TYR A 507 -27.12 -6.52 -11.65
N ASP A 508 -26.08 -6.88 -10.89
CA ASP A 508 -25.35 -8.15 -11.02
C ASP A 508 -25.26 -8.95 -9.71
N GLY A 509 -25.71 -8.39 -8.59
CA GLY A 509 -25.78 -9.04 -7.30
C GLY A 509 -24.44 -9.15 -6.56
N GLN A 510 -23.43 -8.38 -6.95
CA GLN A 510 -22.08 -8.47 -6.35
C GLN A 510 -21.92 -7.54 -5.14
N VAL A 511 -22.53 -6.38 -5.17
CA VAL A 511 -22.30 -5.31 -4.18
C VAL A 511 -23.41 -5.28 -3.15
N THR A 512 -24.67 -5.32 -3.61
CA THR A 512 -25.84 -5.22 -2.75
C THR A 512 -26.83 -6.40 -2.90
N PRO A 513 -26.39 -7.66 -2.77
CA PRO A 513 -27.20 -8.84 -3.15
C PRO A 513 -28.56 -8.91 -2.46
N SER A 514 -28.65 -8.51 -1.18
CA SER A 514 -29.93 -8.52 -0.44
C SER A 514 -30.90 -7.47 -0.96
N LEU A 515 -30.42 -6.31 -1.39
CA LEU A 515 -31.25 -5.27 -2.01
C LEU A 515 -31.64 -5.66 -3.44
N ASP A 516 -30.71 -6.24 -4.20
CA ASP A 516 -30.96 -6.70 -5.57
C ASP A 516 -32.03 -7.77 -5.64
N ASP A 517 -32.10 -8.67 -4.64
CA ASP A 517 -33.18 -9.62 -4.47
C ASP A 517 -34.55 -8.94 -4.29
N VAL A 518 -34.60 -7.83 -3.55
CA VAL A 518 -35.84 -7.03 -3.39
C VAL A 518 -36.20 -6.32 -4.70
N ILE A 519 -35.21 -5.71 -5.34
CA ILE A 519 -35.38 -5.04 -6.65
C ILE A 519 -35.90 -6.05 -7.68
N ALA A 520 -35.27 -7.21 -7.78
CA ALA A 520 -35.66 -8.28 -8.70
C ALA A 520 -37.10 -8.75 -8.48
N ARG A 521 -37.53 -8.95 -7.23
CA ARG A 521 -38.91 -9.30 -6.90
C ARG A 521 -39.91 -8.19 -7.29
N THR A 522 -39.54 -6.95 -7.04
CA THR A 522 -40.36 -5.79 -7.38
C THR A 522 -40.57 -5.66 -8.89
N LEU A 523 -39.49 -5.79 -9.68
CA LEU A 523 -39.51 -5.74 -11.12
C LEU A 523 -40.33 -6.88 -11.75
N ARG A 524 -40.21 -8.11 -11.22
CA ARG A 524 -41.01 -9.26 -11.71
C ARG A 524 -42.52 -9.09 -11.44
N ALA A 525 -42.88 -8.39 -10.37
CA ALA A 525 -44.27 -8.13 -10.01
C ALA A 525 -44.88 -6.94 -10.75
N ASP A 526 -44.06 -6.11 -11.41
CA ASP A 526 -44.49 -4.91 -12.11
C ASP A 526 -44.65 -5.17 -13.63
N PRO A 527 -45.86 -5.12 -14.19
CA PRO A 527 -46.10 -5.41 -15.61
C PRO A 527 -45.48 -4.39 -16.57
N ASP A 528 -45.13 -3.19 -16.08
CA ASP A 528 -44.51 -2.14 -16.90
C ASP A 528 -43.02 -2.45 -17.18
N TYR A 529 -42.38 -3.34 -16.40
CA TYR A 529 -40.97 -3.72 -16.60
C TYR A 529 -40.86 -5.10 -17.26
N ARG A 530 -39.94 -5.21 -18.20
CA ARG A 530 -39.55 -6.49 -18.81
C ARG A 530 -38.06 -6.70 -18.74
N LEU A 531 -37.61 -7.94 -18.51
CA LEU A 531 -36.22 -8.32 -18.65
C LEU A 531 -35.82 -8.20 -20.13
N ALA A 532 -35.00 -7.20 -20.46
CA ALA A 532 -34.52 -6.97 -21.81
C ALA A 532 -33.43 -7.97 -22.20
N THR A 533 -32.50 -8.22 -21.26
CA THR A 533 -31.40 -9.17 -21.44
C THR A 533 -30.80 -9.62 -20.10
N SER A 534 -30.15 -10.77 -20.15
CA SER A 534 -29.21 -11.23 -19.14
C SER A 534 -27.85 -11.46 -19.79
N ILE A 535 -26.80 -10.85 -19.26
CA ILE A 535 -25.47 -10.84 -19.85
C ILE A 535 -24.54 -11.58 -18.90
N PRO A 536 -24.22 -12.85 -19.16
CA PRO A 536 -23.26 -13.59 -18.38
C PRO A 536 -21.84 -13.09 -18.67
N VAL A 537 -21.04 -12.92 -17.61
CA VAL A 537 -19.65 -12.45 -17.66
C VAL A 537 -18.77 -13.32 -16.78
N ASN A 538 -17.44 -13.14 -16.85
CA ASN A 538 -16.46 -13.87 -16.05
C ASN A 538 -16.67 -15.40 -16.09
N GLY A 539 -16.86 -15.98 -17.29
CA GLY A 539 -17.08 -17.41 -17.45
C GLY A 539 -18.41 -17.91 -16.86
N ASN A 540 -19.44 -17.06 -16.87
CA ASN A 540 -20.79 -17.29 -16.32
C ASN A 540 -20.85 -17.27 -14.77
N SER A 541 -19.83 -16.78 -14.08
CA SER A 541 -19.86 -16.65 -12.63
C SER A 541 -20.68 -15.46 -12.13
N VAL A 542 -20.86 -14.43 -12.99
CA VAL A 542 -21.66 -13.24 -12.73
C VAL A 542 -22.58 -12.99 -13.92
N THR A 543 -23.76 -12.42 -13.68
CA THR A 543 -24.72 -12.10 -14.74
C THR A 543 -25.34 -10.73 -14.49
N TYR A 544 -25.18 -9.80 -15.44
CA TYR A 544 -25.94 -8.56 -15.43
C TYR A 544 -27.37 -8.83 -15.88
N TYR A 545 -28.34 -8.43 -15.08
CA TYR A 545 -29.77 -8.42 -15.42
C TYR A 545 -30.18 -7.00 -15.79
N VAL A 546 -30.63 -6.79 -17.02
CA VAL A 546 -31.06 -5.48 -17.53
C VAL A 546 -32.56 -5.49 -17.76
N TRP A 547 -33.26 -4.71 -16.97
CA TRP A 547 -34.72 -4.52 -17.05
C TRP A 547 -35.02 -3.17 -17.66
N VAL A 548 -35.99 -3.14 -18.56
CA VAL A 548 -36.41 -1.93 -19.28
C VAL A 548 -37.90 -1.71 -19.10
N ARG A 549 -38.27 -0.49 -18.77
CA ARG A 549 -39.66 -0.09 -18.69
C ARG A 549 -40.24 0.04 -20.08
N ALA A 550 -41.44 -0.52 -20.33
CA ALA A 550 -42.14 -0.39 -21.58
C ALA A 550 -42.49 1.10 -21.86
N SER A 551 -42.20 1.59 -23.07
CA SER A 551 -42.63 2.92 -23.48
C SER A 551 -44.15 2.95 -23.58
N ARG A 552 -44.83 3.90 -22.95
CA ARG A 552 -46.28 4.07 -22.99
C ARG A 552 -46.85 4.36 -24.41
N GLY A 553 -46.03 4.28 -25.47
CA GLY A 553 -46.38 4.62 -26.84
C GLY A 553 -46.37 3.47 -27.86
N SER A 554 -45.96 2.25 -27.54
CA SER A 554 -46.09 1.10 -28.44
C SER A 554 -47.37 0.33 -28.10
N ALA A 555 -48.50 0.79 -28.59
CA ALA A 555 -49.67 -0.07 -28.71
C ALA A 555 -49.24 -1.36 -29.43
N ARG A 556 -49.57 -2.51 -28.85
CA ARG A 556 -49.37 -3.84 -29.45
C ARG A 556 -49.99 -3.86 -30.84
N PRO A 557 -49.35 -4.52 -31.83
CA PRO A 557 -50.03 -4.88 -33.05
C PRO A 557 -51.15 -5.91 -32.78
#